data_27409812c9a2a10c3b567f1c1d7bdfc3
#
_entry.id   27409812c9a2a10c3b567f1c1d7bdfc3
#
_cell.length_a   1.000
_cell.length_b   1.000
_cell.length_c   1.000
_cell.angle_alpha   90.00
_cell.angle_beta   90.00
_cell.angle_gamma   90.00
#
_symmetry.space_group_name_H-M   'P 1'
#
loop_
_entity.id
_entity.type
_entity.pdbx_description
1 polymer ?
#
loop_
_entity_poly.entity_id
_entity_poly.type
_entity_poly.pdbx_seq_one_letter_code
_entity_poly.pdbx_strand_id
1 'polypeptide(L)'
;MNSMKQIVKTVQFLLLSAVLFCAWGCMSDFDTINRNPSEATDEELGRENYKISTNLRGLQNWVIPVQEHRYQFNESLTGNPYAGYMAETPDGWKEKFSTFNPSADWLKWPFVIVMQEVYPYFRGVVNNTEDEAAIALAQLFRIAIMHRMTDTYGPIPYSKVIEDSSESLTVAYDSQETVYMKMFEELDAVIAALHANEQMSAEAFRKSDNVYYGDIKKWIKYANSLKLRIAMRLSYIKPDIARAKAEEAVTDGVILDNADNAYMHAPENRVALIYNDWGDHRVGADIISYMNGYKDPRRAVMFTQGTWNKKTDYYGMRIGTDPTNKSAMVSTYSNQIVDSKSPYLWMNAAEVTFLRAEGALRGWAMQGDAKDLYEKAIRLSFEERGATGADTYLTDAVSTPQKYTDPMGNYSMQAPASTITIAWEAGDTDAVREHNLERIITQKWIAIFPLGIEAWSEYRRTGYPRLLPAVENKSAGTVNVKYGARRIPYPSEEYTENPVHLQEAISMLNGRDTVSYTHLRAHETK
;
A
#
# COMPACT_ATOMS: atom_id res chain seq x y z
N MET A 1 79.53 5.55 44.04
CA MET A 1 78.41 4.62 43.81
C MET A 1 77.02 5.31 43.84
N ASN A 2 76.79 6.36 44.64
CA ASN A 2 75.52 7.06 44.69
C ASN A 2 75.20 7.95 43.47
N SER A 3 76.22 8.56 42.86
CA SER A 3 76.04 9.44 41.67
C SER A 3 75.54 8.68 40.44
N MET A 4 76.08 7.48 40.22
CA MET A 4 75.70 6.64 39.07
C MET A 4 74.28 6.11 39.16
N LYS A 5 73.78 5.83 40.40
CA LYS A 5 72.41 5.40 40.66
C LYS A 5 71.38 6.54 40.45
N GLN A 6 71.76 7.80 40.71
CA GLN A 6 70.95 8.95 40.42
C GLN A 6 70.81 9.22 38.90
N ILE A 7 71.92 9.10 38.18
CA ILE A 7 71.91 9.27 36.72
C ILE A 7 71.02 8.22 36.04
N VAL A 8 71.13 6.97 36.47
CA VAL A 8 70.32 5.86 35.94
C VAL A 8 68.82 6.09 36.22
N LYS A 9 68.45 6.57 37.42
CA LYS A 9 67.05 6.89 37.73
C LYS A 9 66.51 8.07 36.91
N THR A 10 67.35 9.11 36.69
CA THR A 10 66.94 10.28 35.89
C THR A 10 66.76 9.88 34.41
N VAL A 11 67.63 9.04 33.86
CA VAL A 11 67.52 8.53 32.49
C VAL A 11 66.32 7.60 32.35
N GLN A 12 66.03 6.76 33.35
CA GLN A 12 64.78 5.93 33.33
C GLN A 12 63.52 6.77 33.40
N PHE A 13 63.53 7.86 34.21
CA PHE A 13 62.39 8.76 34.29
C PHE A 13 62.17 9.56 33.01
N LEU A 14 63.21 10.00 32.35
CA LEU A 14 63.15 10.67 31.03
C LEU A 14 62.69 9.71 29.93
N LEU A 15 63.15 8.48 29.91
CA LEU A 15 62.69 7.44 29.00
C LEU A 15 61.22 7.09 29.21
N LEU A 16 60.76 6.98 30.45
CA LEU A 16 59.35 6.74 30.79
C LEU A 16 58.44 7.91 30.38
N SER A 17 58.91 9.14 30.59
CA SER A 17 58.20 10.34 30.16
C SER A 17 58.12 10.44 28.63
N ALA A 18 59.18 10.08 27.90
CA ALA A 18 59.17 10.10 26.43
C ALA A 18 58.22 9.04 25.86
N VAL A 19 58.14 7.85 26.46
CA VAL A 19 57.17 6.79 26.07
C VAL A 19 55.74 7.22 26.35
N LEU A 20 55.45 7.91 27.45
CA LEU A 20 54.12 8.46 27.76
C LEU A 20 53.72 9.57 26.80
N PHE A 21 54.65 10.45 26.40
CA PHE A 21 54.37 11.49 25.40
C PHE A 21 54.15 10.93 23.98
N CYS A 22 54.87 9.86 23.60
CA CYS A 22 54.62 9.18 22.33
C CYS A 22 53.26 8.44 22.30
N ALA A 23 52.78 7.91 23.43
CA ALA A 23 51.49 7.24 23.53
C ALA A 23 50.29 8.23 23.43
N TRP A 24 50.46 9.51 23.86
CA TRP A 24 49.45 10.53 23.72
C TRP A 24 49.37 11.15 22.30
N GLY A 25 50.50 11.18 21.57
CA GLY A 25 50.54 11.68 20.21
C GLY A 25 49.90 10.76 19.17
N CYS A 26 49.76 9.46 19.46
CA CYS A 26 49.14 8.49 18.54
C CYS A 26 47.62 8.41 18.64
N MET A 27 46.99 9.05 19.61
CA MET A 27 45.51 8.97 19.76
C MET A 27 44.79 10.22 19.23
N SER A 28 45.48 11.34 19.01
CA SER A 28 44.85 12.60 18.55
C SER A 28 44.30 12.55 17.13
N ASP A 29 44.82 11.66 16.30
CA ASP A 29 44.42 11.54 14.89
C ASP A 29 43.72 10.23 14.58
N PHE A 30 43.43 9.39 15.62
CA PHE A 30 42.83 8.09 15.43
C PHE A 30 41.46 8.18 14.76
N ASP A 31 40.63 9.13 15.19
CA ASP A 31 39.30 9.38 14.63
C ASP A 31 39.40 9.94 13.19
N THR A 32 40.41 10.72 12.91
CA THR A 32 40.64 11.31 11.58
C THR A 32 41.20 10.29 10.58
N ILE A 33 42.11 9.41 11.02
CA ILE A 33 42.75 8.38 10.19
C ILE A 33 41.77 7.20 9.90
N ASN A 34 40.94 6.85 10.86
CA ASN A 34 39.97 5.75 10.72
C ASN A 34 38.62 6.22 10.12
N ARG A 35 38.48 7.50 9.85
CA ARG A 35 37.29 8.03 9.19
C ARG A 35 37.29 7.58 7.72
N ASN A 36 36.19 6.95 7.31
CA ASN A 36 35.95 6.70 5.90
C ASN A 36 35.74 8.05 5.17
N PRO A 37 36.60 8.46 4.25
CA PRO A 37 36.47 9.75 3.58
C PRO A 37 35.23 9.86 2.68
N SER A 38 34.53 8.75 2.48
CA SER A 38 33.26 8.67 1.76
C SER A 38 32.03 8.69 2.68
N GLU A 39 32.22 8.72 4.00
CA GLU A 39 31.14 8.86 4.99
C GLU A 39 30.95 10.33 5.38
N ALA A 40 29.72 10.81 5.25
CA ALA A 40 29.35 12.14 5.71
C ALA A 40 29.44 12.23 7.26
N THR A 41 29.97 13.35 7.78
CA THR A 41 30.00 13.61 9.23
C THR A 41 28.61 13.90 9.77
N ASP A 42 28.41 13.74 11.09
CA ASP A 42 27.17 14.17 11.76
C ASP A 42 26.89 15.68 11.52
N GLU A 43 27.93 16.53 11.41
CA GLU A 43 27.80 17.95 11.06
C GLU A 43 27.33 18.13 9.61
N GLU A 44 27.86 17.35 8.66
CA GLU A 44 27.40 17.36 7.25
C GLU A 44 26.00 16.76 7.12
N LEU A 45 25.69 15.71 7.88
CA LEU A 45 24.35 15.11 7.96
C LEU A 45 23.33 16.03 8.65
N GLY A 46 23.75 16.88 9.57
CA GLY A 46 22.93 17.92 10.23
C GLY A 46 22.65 19.14 9.36
N ARG A 47 23.46 19.36 8.31
CA ARG A 47 23.26 20.48 7.38
C ARG A 47 21.94 20.31 6.63
N GLU A 48 21.13 21.36 6.58
CA GLU A 48 19.83 21.41 5.88
C GLU A 48 18.83 20.31 6.32
N ASN A 49 18.93 19.80 7.55
CA ASN A 49 18.09 18.67 8.03
C ASN A 49 18.20 17.41 7.14
N TYR A 50 19.36 17.16 6.55
CA TYR A 50 19.58 16.07 5.59
C TYR A 50 19.15 14.71 6.16
N LYS A 51 19.49 14.44 7.44
CA LYS A 51 19.13 13.19 8.14
C LYS A 51 17.62 13.01 8.23
N ILE A 52 16.89 14.07 8.61
CA ILE A 52 15.42 14.05 8.72
C ILE A 52 14.79 13.86 7.34
N SER A 53 15.24 14.63 6.36
CA SER A 53 14.75 14.58 4.98
C SER A 53 14.95 13.20 4.35
N THR A 54 16.10 12.55 4.61
CA THR A 54 16.41 11.21 4.09
C THR A 54 15.47 10.15 4.70
N ASN A 55 15.23 10.22 6.01
CA ASN A 55 14.34 9.29 6.69
C ASN A 55 12.86 9.49 6.28
N LEU A 56 12.39 10.73 6.15
CA LEU A 56 11.05 11.01 5.61
C LEU A 56 10.88 10.47 4.18
N ARG A 57 11.87 10.66 3.33
CA ARG A 57 11.86 10.07 1.97
C ARG A 57 11.87 8.55 2.02
N GLY A 58 12.61 7.93 2.94
CA GLY A 58 12.58 6.49 3.17
C GLY A 58 11.17 5.99 3.47
N LEU A 59 10.43 6.67 4.36
CA LEU A 59 9.04 6.37 4.65
C LEU A 59 8.12 6.59 3.43
N GLN A 60 8.27 7.70 2.71
CA GLN A 60 7.50 7.94 1.48
C GLN A 60 7.68 6.80 0.47
N ASN A 61 8.91 6.30 0.30
CA ASN A 61 9.21 5.21 -0.61
C ASN A 61 8.56 3.87 -0.21
N TRP A 62 7.98 3.76 1.00
CA TRP A 62 7.31 2.58 1.50
C TRP A 62 5.78 2.69 1.55
N VAL A 63 5.18 3.87 1.43
CA VAL A 63 3.70 4.00 1.38
C VAL A 63 3.13 3.17 0.23
N ILE A 64 3.67 3.33 -0.97
CA ILE A 64 3.62 2.35 -2.08
C ILE A 64 5.07 2.10 -2.44
N PRO A 65 5.59 0.88 -2.29
CA PRO A 65 7.01 0.62 -2.50
C PRO A 65 7.50 1.02 -3.89
N VAL A 66 8.59 1.79 -3.97
CA VAL A 66 9.11 2.29 -5.26
C VAL A 66 10.18 1.38 -5.87
N GLN A 67 10.83 0.53 -5.06
CA GLN A 67 11.81 -0.44 -5.53
C GLN A 67 11.08 -1.66 -6.12
N GLU A 68 11.52 -2.16 -7.27
CA GLU A 68 10.81 -3.17 -8.07
C GLU A 68 10.46 -4.44 -7.31
N HIS A 69 11.40 -5.07 -6.60
CA HIS A 69 11.10 -6.30 -5.85
C HIS A 69 10.17 -6.03 -4.66
N ARG A 70 10.37 -4.90 -3.96
CA ARG A 70 9.47 -4.49 -2.85
C ARG A 70 8.05 -4.25 -3.37
N TYR A 71 7.90 -3.56 -4.52
CA TYR A 71 6.60 -3.38 -5.16
C TYR A 71 6.01 -4.72 -5.61
N GLN A 72 6.83 -5.55 -6.25
CA GLN A 72 6.39 -6.85 -6.77
C GLN A 72 5.76 -7.71 -5.66
N PHE A 73 6.44 -7.85 -4.51
CA PHE A 73 5.95 -8.67 -3.41
C PHE A 73 4.85 -8.02 -2.57
N ASN A 74 4.76 -6.69 -2.54
CA ASN A 74 3.74 -6.00 -1.75
C ASN A 74 2.49 -5.63 -2.55
N GLU A 75 2.55 -5.59 -3.89
CA GLU A 75 1.43 -5.23 -4.76
C GLU A 75 1.20 -6.25 -5.88
N SER A 76 2.21 -6.46 -6.75
CA SER A 76 2.01 -7.20 -8.00
C SER A 76 1.68 -8.67 -7.80
N LEU A 77 2.25 -9.32 -6.80
CA LEU A 77 2.06 -10.74 -6.50
C LEU A 77 0.98 -11.01 -5.45
N THR A 78 0.62 -9.99 -4.66
CA THR A 78 -0.32 -10.11 -3.54
C THR A 78 -1.65 -9.42 -3.85
N GLY A 79 -1.74 -8.11 -3.64
CA GLY A 79 -2.98 -7.35 -3.80
C GLY A 79 -3.53 -7.39 -5.22
N ASN A 80 -2.70 -7.23 -6.24
CA ASN A 80 -3.15 -7.15 -7.62
C ASN A 80 -3.85 -8.43 -8.12
N PRO A 81 -3.32 -9.65 -7.92
CA PRO A 81 -4.05 -10.86 -8.25
C PRO A 81 -5.35 -11.02 -7.46
N TYR A 82 -5.30 -10.79 -6.14
CA TYR A 82 -6.48 -10.93 -5.30
C TYR A 82 -7.59 -9.90 -5.58
N ALA A 83 -7.20 -8.76 -6.16
CA ALA A 83 -8.14 -7.72 -6.62
C ALA A 83 -8.61 -7.92 -8.08
N GLY A 84 -8.15 -8.93 -8.79
CA GLY A 84 -8.52 -9.12 -10.20
C GLY A 84 -7.79 -8.20 -11.18
N TYR A 85 -6.72 -7.55 -10.77
CA TYR A 85 -6.01 -6.55 -11.58
C TYR A 85 -4.94 -7.16 -12.48
N MET A 86 -4.14 -8.09 -11.98
CA MET A 86 -3.00 -8.67 -12.68
C MET A 86 -2.92 -10.17 -12.49
N ALA A 87 -2.36 -10.87 -13.46
CA ALA A 87 -2.05 -12.29 -13.41
C ALA A 87 -0.57 -12.54 -13.77
N GLU A 88 0.04 -13.54 -13.16
CA GLU A 88 1.46 -13.87 -13.34
C GLU A 88 1.67 -14.69 -14.62
N THR A 89 2.70 -14.34 -15.39
CA THR A 89 3.06 -14.97 -16.66
C THR A 89 4.18 -16.02 -16.59
N PRO A 90 5.09 -16.04 -15.57
CA PRO A 90 6.21 -16.99 -15.55
C PRO A 90 5.76 -18.44 -15.47
N ASP A 91 6.33 -19.29 -16.33
CA ASP A 91 6.04 -20.71 -16.44
C ASP A 91 6.76 -21.58 -15.39
N GLY A 92 7.74 -20.98 -14.68
CA GLY A 92 8.48 -21.65 -13.61
C GLY A 92 7.91 -21.46 -12.20
N TRP A 93 6.98 -20.54 -12.02
CA TRP A 93 6.44 -20.21 -10.69
C TRP A 93 5.33 -21.17 -10.29
N LYS A 94 5.65 -22.17 -9.46
CA LYS A 94 4.71 -23.20 -9.01
C LYS A 94 4.05 -22.90 -7.66
N GLU A 95 4.72 -22.10 -6.84
CA GLU A 95 4.25 -21.62 -5.54
C GLU A 95 3.99 -20.12 -5.62
N LYS A 96 2.72 -19.72 -5.55
CA LYS A 96 2.27 -18.33 -5.80
C LYS A 96 1.17 -17.93 -4.84
N PHE A 97 1.05 -16.62 -4.58
CA PHE A 97 -0.09 -16.08 -3.86
C PHE A 97 -1.41 -16.35 -4.62
N SER A 98 -1.44 -16.18 -5.94
CA SER A 98 -2.65 -16.33 -6.75
C SER A 98 -3.18 -17.77 -6.82
N THR A 99 -2.36 -18.77 -6.54
CA THR A 99 -2.75 -20.19 -6.37
C THR A 99 -2.86 -20.61 -4.90
N PHE A 100 -2.77 -19.66 -3.97
CA PHE A 100 -2.93 -19.80 -2.52
C PHE A 100 -1.91 -20.72 -1.84
N ASN A 101 -0.73 -20.86 -2.41
CA ASN A 101 0.39 -21.66 -1.88
C ASN A 101 1.74 -20.95 -2.03
N PRO A 102 1.88 -19.67 -1.58
CA PRO A 102 3.13 -18.94 -1.72
C PRO A 102 4.26 -19.64 -0.98
N SER A 103 5.48 -19.55 -1.53
CA SER A 103 6.67 -20.08 -0.85
C SER A 103 7.01 -19.28 0.41
N ALA A 104 7.75 -19.88 1.33
CA ALA A 104 8.22 -19.23 2.55
C ALA A 104 9.05 -17.96 2.23
N ASP A 105 9.90 -18.02 1.21
CA ASP A 105 10.70 -16.86 0.79
C ASP A 105 9.83 -15.68 0.32
N TRP A 106 8.70 -15.94 -0.32
CA TRP A 106 7.77 -14.89 -0.75
C TRP A 106 7.01 -14.26 0.43
N LEU A 107 6.68 -15.05 1.45
CA LEU A 107 5.91 -14.59 2.60
C LEU A 107 6.66 -13.56 3.47
N LYS A 108 7.99 -13.59 3.50
CA LYS A 108 8.77 -12.65 4.31
C LYS A 108 8.70 -11.20 3.82
N TRP A 109 8.53 -10.99 2.48
CA TRP A 109 8.62 -9.66 1.87
C TRP A 109 7.54 -8.68 2.35
N PRO A 110 6.25 -9.02 2.37
CA PRO A 110 5.21 -8.08 2.80
C PRO A 110 5.11 -7.93 4.32
N PHE A 111 5.89 -8.68 5.12
CA PHE A 111 5.90 -8.57 6.58
C PHE A 111 7.26 -8.20 7.14
N VAL A 112 8.22 -9.14 7.13
CA VAL A 112 9.54 -8.98 7.77
C VAL A 112 10.29 -7.78 7.18
N ILE A 113 10.39 -7.72 5.86
CA ILE A 113 11.14 -6.64 5.18
C ILE A 113 10.49 -5.28 5.43
N VAL A 114 9.15 -5.20 5.44
CA VAL A 114 8.45 -3.95 5.78
C VAL A 114 8.77 -3.50 7.20
N MET A 115 8.69 -4.41 8.17
CA MET A 115 9.00 -4.09 9.58
C MET A 115 10.45 -3.65 9.77
N GLN A 116 11.39 -4.37 9.15
CA GLN A 116 12.82 -4.09 9.26
C GLN A 116 13.25 -2.75 8.64
N GLU A 117 12.55 -2.28 7.60
CA GLU A 117 12.93 -1.06 6.90
C GLU A 117 12.12 0.17 7.30
N VAL A 118 10.85 0.03 7.64
CA VAL A 118 9.98 1.18 7.96
C VAL A 118 10.29 1.78 9.33
N TYR A 119 10.44 0.95 10.35
CA TYR A 119 10.66 1.46 11.72
C TYR A 119 12.00 2.16 11.93
N PRO A 120 13.14 1.75 11.34
CA PRO A 120 14.37 2.54 11.39
C PRO A 120 14.21 3.94 10.78
N TYR A 121 13.52 4.08 9.64
CA TYR A 121 13.23 5.40 9.07
C TYR A 121 12.35 6.23 9.98
N PHE A 122 11.30 5.65 10.54
CA PHE A 122 10.41 6.32 11.49
C PHE A 122 11.18 6.83 12.72
N ARG A 123 11.94 5.96 13.39
CA ARG A 123 12.81 6.33 14.53
C ARG A 123 13.87 7.35 14.13
N GLY A 124 14.38 7.26 12.92
CA GLY A 124 15.34 8.21 12.36
C GLY A 124 14.80 9.63 12.23
N VAL A 125 13.48 9.81 12.15
CA VAL A 125 12.84 11.14 12.27
C VAL A 125 12.59 11.47 13.72
N VAL A 126 11.77 10.70 14.43
CA VAL A 126 11.23 11.09 15.74
C VAL A 126 12.30 11.23 16.84
N ASN A 127 13.43 10.53 16.72
CA ASN A 127 14.53 10.61 17.67
C ASN A 127 15.57 11.71 17.34
N ASN A 128 15.44 12.41 16.21
CA ASN A 128 16.46 13.35 15.75
C ASN A 128 15.92 14.75 15.47
N THR A 129 14.64 15.05 15.76
CA THR A 129 14.05 16.38 15.61
C THR A 129 12.96 16.63 16.63
N GLU A 130 12.77 17.91 16.96
CA GLU A 130 11.61 18.42 17.71
C GLU A 130 10.61 19.13 16.79
N ASP A 131 10.83 19.12 15.47
CA ASP A 131 9.91 19.68 14.47
C ASP A 131 8.61 18.87 14.43
N GLU A 132 7.55 19.43 15.00
CA GLU A 132 6.24 18.79 15.11
C GLU A 132 5.65 18.41 13.74
N ALA A 133 5.89 19.23 12.71
CA ALA A 133 5.41 18.92 11.37
C ALA A 133 6.15 17.71 10.77
N ALA A 134 7.47 17.62 10.95
CA ALA A 134 8.26 16.48 10.49
C ALA A 134 7.86 15.18 11.22
N ILE A 135 7.64 15.26 12.54
CA ILE A 135 7.17 14.12 13.34
C ILE A 135 5.77 13.69 12.91
N ALA A 136 4.84 14.65 12.70
CA ALA A 136 3.50 14.37 12.22
C ALA A 136 3.48 13.69 10.84
N LEU A 137 4.34 14.13 9.93
CA LEU A 137 4.47 13.51 8.60
C LEU A 137 5.06 12.09 8.67
N ALA A 138 6.09 11.88 9.50
CA ALA A 138 6.63 10.54 9.73
C ALA A 138 5.55 9.59 10.29
N GLN A 139 4.74 10.08 11.24
CA GLN A 139 3.62 9.35 11.80
C GLN A 139 2.55 9.05 10.74
N LEU A 140 2.20 10.03 9.90
CA LEU A 140 1.25 9.87 8.79
C LEU A 140 1.69 8.78 7.80
N PHE A 141 2.97 8.79 7.40
CA PHE A 141 3.52 7.79 6.48
C PHE A 141 3.53 6.40 7.13
N ARG A 142 3.91 6.30 8.40
CA ARG A 142 3.83 5.04 9.14
C ARG A 142 2.41 4.48 9.16
N ILE A 143 1.40 5.31 9.45
CA ILE A 143 -0.01 4.90 9.42
C ILE A 143 -0.40 4.44 8.01
N ALA A 144 -0.05 5.19 6.97
CA ALA A 144 -0.35 4.84 5.58
C ALA A 144 0.27 3.50 5.15
N ILE A 145 1.43 3.11 5.69
CA ILE A 145 2.07 1.82 5.45
C ILE A 145 1.39 0.72 6.28
N MET A 146 1.25 0.95 7.59
CA MET A 146 0.82 -0.10 8.53
C MET A 146 -0.67 -0.44 8.42
N HIS A 147 -1.54 0.49 7.96
CA HIS A 147 -2.94 0.14 7.72
C HIS A 147 -3.05 -0.91 6.60
N ARG A 148 -2.21 -0.84 5.57
CA ARG A 148 -2.15 -1.86 4.51
C ARG A 148 -1.65 -3.20 5.05
N MET A 149 -0.70 -3.16 5.99
CA MET A 149 -0.20 -4.36 6.65
C MET A 149 -1.28 -5.03 7.52
N THR A 150 -1.99 -4.28 8.36
CA THR A 150 -3.09 -4.86 9.16
C THR A 150 -4.26 -5.31 8.30
N ASP A 151 -4.55 -4.63 7.18
CA ASP A 151 -5.51 -5.11 6.18
C ASP A 151 -5.10 -6.46 5.58
N THR A 152 -3.80 -6.71 5.44
CA THR A 152 -3.26 -7.93 4.85
C THR A 152 -3.21 -9.08 5.85
N TYR A 153 -2.83 -8.83 7.10
CA TYR A 153 -2.53 -9.88 8.10
C TYR A 153 -3.54 -9.97 9.25
N GLY A 154 -4.30 -8.90 9.54
CA GLY A 154 -5.07 -8.77 10.77
C GLY A 154 -4.20 -8.24 11.92
N PRO A 155 -3.95 -9.01 13.00
CA PRO A 155 -3.03 -8.60 14.07
C PRO A 155 -1.62 -8.33 13.54
N ILE A 156 -0.99 -7.23 14.01
CA ILE A 156 0.39 -6.88 13.67
C ILE A 156 1.09 -6.23 14.88
N PRO A 157 2.43 -6.28 14.98
CA PRO A 157 3.17 -5.44 15.90
C PRO A 157 2.98 -3.97 15.49
N TYR A 158 2.35 -3.15 16.34
CA TYR A 158 2.02 -1.75 16.00
C TYR A 158 2.36 -0.78 17.13
N SER A 159 1.58 -0.74 18.23
CA SER A 159 1.82 0.18 19.34
C SER A 159 3.07 -0.18 20.12
N LYS A 160 3.28 -1.46 20.36
CA LYS A 160 4.39 -1.97 21.16
C LYS A 160 5.77 -1.76 20.54
N VAL A 161 5.85 -1.68 19.21
CA VAL A 161 7.11 -1.35 18.51
C VAL A 161 7.62 0.05 18.90
N ILE A 162 6.72 0.97 19.27
CA ILE A 162 7.06 2.34 19.63
C ILE A 162 7.23 2.49 21.14
N GLU A 163 6.35 1.84 21.93
CA GLU A 163 6.38 1.88 23.40
C GLU A 163 7.60 1.17 23.96
N ASP A 164 8.04 0.09 23.31
CA ASP A 164 9.22 -0.68 23.71
C ASP A 164 10.48 0.00 23.15
N SER A 165 11.22 0.67 24.05
CA SER A 165 12.52 1.26 23.72
C SER A 165 13.64 0.24 23.61
N SER A 166 13.38 -1.04 23.93
CA SER A 166 14.33 -2.12 23.77
C SER A 166 14.54 -2.42 22.27
N GLU A 167 15.75 -2.77 21.89
CA GLU A 167 16.06 -3.29 20.56
C GLU A 167 15.59 -4.75 20.39
N SER A 168 14.59 -5.17 21.18
CA SER A 168 14.06 -6.51 21.17
C SER A 168 13.44 -6.82 19.81
N LEU A 169 13.87 -7.90 19.21
CA LEU A 169 13.27 -8.46 17.99
C LEU A 169 11.92 -9.15 18.27
N THR A 170 11.57 -9.35 19.56
CA THR A 170 10.34 -10.02 19.99
C THR A 170 9.32 -8.98 20.46
N VAL A 171 8.45 -8.53 19.57
CA VAL A 171 7.42 -7.52 19.85
C VAL A 171 6.04 -8.14 19.88
N ALA A 172 5.22 -7.75 20.87
CA ALA A 172 3.83 -8.20 20.98
C ALA A 172 2.98 -7.61 19.84
N TYR A 173 1.99 -8.39 19.41
CA TYR A 173 1.02 -7.97 18.38
C TYR A 173 -0.15 -7.26 19.03
N ASP A 174 -0.66 -6.25 18.35
CA ASP A 174 -1.95 -5.67 18.64
C ASP A 174 -3.04 -6.37 17.79
N SER A 175 -4.24 -6.52 18.36
CA SER A 175 -5.38 -6.95 17.56
C SER A 175 -5.67 -5.95 16.45
N GLN A 176 -6.27 -6.39 15.34
CA GLN A 176 -6.65 -5.48 14.26
C GLN A 176 -7.55 -4.34 14.75
N GLU A 177 -8.48 -4.61 15.68
CA GLU A 177 -9.32 -3.57 16.30
C GLU A 177 -8.45 -2.54 17.05
N THR A 178 -7.50 -2.99 17.87
CA THR A 178 -6.58 -2.09 18.58
C THR A 178 -5.78 -1.24 17.61
N VAL A 179 -5.24 -1.84 16.54
CA VAL A 179 -4.48 -1.12 15.51
C VAL A 179 -5.33 -0.01 14.88
N TYR A 180 -6.57 -0.29 14.48
CA TYR A 180 -7.46 0.73 13.89
C TYR A 180 -7.80 1.86 14.87
N MET A 181 -8.10 1.54 16.13
CA MET A 181 -8.39 2.57 17.14
C MET A 181 -7.17 3.47 17.38
N LYS A 182 -5.98 2.89 17.47
CA LYS A 182 -4.72 3.64 17.59
C LYS A 182 -4.46 4.51 16.38
N MET A 183 -4.71 4.02 15.17
CA MET A 183 -4.56 4.82 13.95
C MET A 183 -5.49 6.04 13.94
N PHE A 184 -6.72 5.94 14.47
CA PHE A 184 -7.58 7.13 14.60
C PHE A 184 -7.04 8.14 15.60
N GLU A 185 -6.60 7.69 16.79
CA GLU A 185 -5.98 8.58 17.80
C GLU A 185 -4.76 9.30 17.21
N GLU A 186 -3.90 8.56 16.51
CA GLU A 186 -2.70 9.09 15.90
C GLU A 186 -3.00 10.03 14.72
N LEU A 187 -4.00 9.72 13.88
CA LEU A 187 -4.42 10.61 12.78
C LEU A 187 -5.02 11.90 13.31
N ASP A 188 -5.80 11.85 14.40
CA ASP A 188 -6.33 13.05 15.06
C ASP A 188 -5.19 13.95 15.55
N ALA A 189 -4.15 13.38 16.17
CA ALA A 189 -2.96 14.12 16.61
C ALA A 189 -2.14 14.67 15.43
N VAL A 190 -1.94 13.87 14.37
CA VAL A 190 -1.26 14.29 13.13
C VAL A 190 -1.96 15.47 12.49
N ILE A 191 -3.28 15.39 12.31
CA ILE A 191 -4.07 16.45 11.68
C ILE A 191 -3.98 17.74 12.51
N ALA A 192 -4.11 17.64 13.85
CA ALA A 192 -3.98 18.78 14.74
C ALA A 192 -2.57 19.43 14.65
N ALA A 193 -1.51 18.64 14.64
CA ALA A 193 -0.14 19.13 14.51
C ALA A 193 0.11 19.78 13.12
N LEU A 194 -0.43 19.21 12.05
CA LEU A 194 -0.31 19.80 10.72
C LEU A 194 -1.08 21.12 10.61
N HIS A 195 -2.27 21.24 11.19
CA HIS A 195 -3.01 22.51 11.27
C HIS A 195 -2.25 23.58 12.06
N ALA A 196 -1.66 23.23 13.19
CA ALA A 196 -0.84 24.15 13.99
C ALA A 196 0.39 24.66 13.22
N ASN A 197 0.87 23.89 12.25
CA ASN A 197 2.07 24.16 11.46
C ASN A 197 1.78 24.49 9.97
N GLU A 198 0.55 24.85 9.63
CA GLU A 198 0.10 25.07 8.24
C GLU A 198 0.89 26.18 7.51
N GLN A 199 1.41 27.16 8.24
CA GLN A 199 2.22 28.25 7.69
C GLN A 199 3.72 27.91 7.59
N MET A 200 4.14 26.78 8.15
CA MET A 200 5.53 26.36 8.12
C MET A 200 5.83 25.68 6.78
N SER A 201 6.53 26.38 5.90
CA SER A 201 7.25 25.73 4.82
C SER A 201 8.54 25.14 5.43
N ALA A 202 8.53 23.89 5.85
CA ALA A 202 9.76 23.17 6.14
C ALA A 202 10.59 23.10 4.84
N GLU A 203 11.46 24.08 4.59
CA GLU A 203 12.21 24.16 3.33
C GLU A 203 13.05 22.90 3.11
N ALA A 204 13.55 22.30 4.19
CA ALA A 204 14.26 21.02 4.15
C ALA A 204 13.35 19.87 3.72
N PHE A 205 12.11 19.81 4.22
CA PHE A 205 11.12 18.82 3.81
C PHE A 205 10.66 19.03 2.37
N ARG A 206 10.48 20.29 1.95
CA ARG A 206 10.05 20.66 0.59
C ARG A 206 10.94 20.05 -0.50
N LYS A 207 12.25 19.98 -0.28
CA LYS A 207 13.19 19.38 -1.23
C LYS A 207 13.15 17.84 -1.25
N SER A 208 12.66 17.23 -0.18
CA SER A 208 12.59 15.76 -0.03
C SER A 208 11.21 15.18 -0.23
N ASP A 209 10.16 16.00 -0.20
CA ASP A 209 8.78 15.61 -0.43
C ASP A 209 8.51 15.46 -1.94
N ASN A 210 8.41 14.21 -2.36
CA ASN A 210 8.14 13.85 -3.75
C ASN A 210 6.64 13.69 -4.06
N VAL A 211 5.75 14.07 -3.12
CA VAL A 211 4.30 13.99 -3.29
C VAL A 211 3.67 15.37 -3.42
N TYR A 212 3.82 16.21 -2.41
CA TYR A 212 3.19 17.53 -2.36
C TYR A 212 4.20 18.69 -2.25
N TYR A 213 5.49 18.39 -2.33
CA TYR A 213 6.56 19.40 -2.34
C TYR A 213 6.51 20.35 -1.14
N GLY A 214 6.14 19.82 0.03
CA GLY A 214 6.05 20.56 1.30
C GLY A 214 4.74 21.31 1.51
N ASP A 215 3.71 21.09 0.70
CA ASP A 215 2.39 21.69 0.88
C ASP A 215 1.64 21.01 2.04
N ILE A 216 1.69 21.61 3.22
CA ILE A 216 1.05 21.09 4.43
C ILE A 216 -0.48 21.02 4.29
N LYS A 217 -1.12 21.93 3.56
CA LYS A 217 -2.58 21.90 3.33
C LYS A 217 -3.00 20.65 2.57
N LYS A 218 -2.21 20.24 1.60
CA LYS A 218 -2.46 18.98 0.87
C LYS A 218 -2.20 17.77 1.75
N TRP A 219 -1.21 17.82 2.64
CA TRP A 219 -0.98 16.75 3.61
C TRP A 219 -2.12 16.61 4.61
N ILE A 220 -2.75 17.71 5.05
CA ILE A 220 -3.97 17.69 5.88
C ILE A 220 -5.10 16.98 5.14
N LYS A 221 -5.36 17.35 3.87
CA LYS A 221 -6.37 16.69 3.04
C LYS A 221 -6.09 15.19 2.86
N TYR A 222 -4.83 14.82 2.64
CA TYR A 222 -4.42 13.42 2.55
C TYR A 222 -4.66 12.66 3.87
N ALA A 223 -4.29 13.24 5.01
CA ALA A 223 -4.49 12.63 6.32
C ALA A 223 -5.98 12.39 6.62
N ASN A 224 -6.84 13.37 6.36
CA ASN A 224 -8.29 13.23 6.47
C ASN A 224 -8.86 12.19 5.49
N SER A 225 -8.35 12.14 4.26
CA SER A 225 -8.77 11.15 3.27
C SER A 225 -8.35 9.73 3.67
N LEU A 226 -7.18 9.57 4.28
CA LEU A 226 -6.74 8.31 4.88
C LEU A 226 -7.62 7.91 6.07
N LYS A 227 -7.97 8.87 6.94
CA LYS A 227 -8.91 8.68 8.05
C LYS A 227 -10.28 8.20 7.55
N LEU A 228 -10.80 8.80 6.47
CA LEU A 228 -12.03 8.37 5.80
C LEU A 228 -11.91 6.96 5.24
N ARG A 229 -10.81 6.61 4.55
CA ARG A 229 -10.55 5.26 4.04
C ARG A 229 -10.57 4.23 5.16
N ILE A 230 -9.86 4.50 6.27
CA ILE A 230 -9.80 3.63 7.46
C ILE A 230 -11.19 3.53 8.12
N ALA A 231 -11.94 4.61 8.22
CA ALA A 231 -13.30 4.60 8.76
C ALA A 231 -14.23 3.69 7.95
N MET A 232 -14.18 3.75 6.61
CA MET A 232 -15.00 2.90 5.76
C MET A 232 -14.72 1.41 5.94
N ARG A 233 -13.50 1.00 6.33
CA ARG A 233 -13.20 -0.41 6.69
C ARG A 233 -14.09 -0.93 7.81
N LEU A 234 -14.47 -0.07 8.74
CA LEU A 234 -15.25 -0.43 9.93
C LEU A 234 -16.77 -0.36 9.70
N SER A 235 -17.22 0.05 8.52
CA SER A 235 -18.63 0.37 8.24
C SER A 235 -19.64 -0.76 8.51
N TYR A 236 -19.20 -2.01 8.53
CA TYR A 236 -20.04 -3.17 8.83
C TYR A 236 -19.88 -3.70 10.27
N ILE A 237 -18.70 -3.52 10.87
CA ILE A 237 -18.39 -4.13 12.18
C ILE A 237 -18.47 -3.15 13.35
N LYS A 238 -18.23 -1.86 13.10
CA LYS A 238 -18.30 -0.76 14.07
C LYS A 238 -18.94 0.48 13.41
N PRO A 239 -20.20 0.38 12.94
CA PRO A 239 -20.81 1.41 12.08
C PRO A 239 -20.87 2.79 12.74
N ASP A 240 -21.09 2.87 14.05
CA ASP A 240 -21.16 4.16 14.77
C ASP A 240 -19.81 4.87 14.80
N ILE A 241 -18.72 4.13 15.08
CA ILE A 241 -17.34 4.66 15.04
C ILE A 241 -16.98 5.05 13.60
N ALA A 242 -17.28 4.18 12.64
CA ALA A 242 -17.02 4.42 11.22
C ALA A 242 -17.71 5.71 10.75
N ARG A 243 -18.99 5.89 11.09
CA ARG A 243 -19.76 7.09 10.77
C ARG A 243 -19.12 8.35 11.38
N ALA A 244 -18.88 8.33 12.69
CA ALA A 244 -18.32 9.48 13.40
C ALA A 244 -16.98 9.93 12.80
N LYS A 245 -16.05 8.99 12.58
CA LYS A 245 -14.73 9.29 12.02
C LYS A 245 -14.77 9.70 10.54
N ALA A 246 -15.69 9.16 9.76
CA ALA A 246 -15.91 9.55 8.37
C ALA A 246 -16.48 10.97 8.26
N GLU A 247 -17.53 11.29 9.04
CA GLU A 247 -18.15 12.62 9.05
C GLU A 247 -17.18 13.70 9.55
N GLU A 248 -16.37 13.38 10.58
CA GLU A 248 -15.30 14.25 11.08
C GLU A 248 -14.25 14.54 9.98
N ALA A 249 -13.73 13.51 9.32
CA ALA A 249 -12.73 13.67 8.26
C ALA A 249 -13.25 14.51 7.09
N VAL A 250 -14.50 14.27 6.66
CA VAL A 250 -15.11 15.04 5.56
C VAL A 250 -15.36 16.49 5.96
N THR A 251 -15.69 16.76 7.21
CA THR A 251 -15.93 18.11 7.72
C THR A 251 -14.64 18.93 7.78
N ASP A 252 -13.53 18.31 8.21
CA ASP A 252 -12.22 18.98 8.29
C ASP A 252 -11.58 19.20 6.90
N GLY A 253 -11.92 18.38 5.91
CA GLY A 253 -11.51 18.56 4.52
C GLY A 253 -10.66 17.42 3.97
N VAL A 254 -11.18 16.78 2.93
CA VAL A 254 -10.56 15.66 2.23
C VAL A 254 -10.11 16.07 0.82
N ILE A 255 -9.43 15.18 0.09
CA ILE A 255 -9.09 15.36 -1.32
C ILE A 255 -10.39 15.38 -2.15
N LEU A 256 -10.67 16.49 -2.83
CA LEU A 256 -11.91 16.69 -3.61
C LEU A 256 -11.68 16.86 -5.10
N ASP A 257 -10.45 17.20 -5.50
CA ASP A 257 -10.09 17.54 -6.87
C ASP A 257 -8.79 16.84 -7.27
N ASN A 258 -8.62 16.56 -8.57
CA ASN A 258 -7.44 15.88 -9.11
C ASN A 258 -6.12 16.64 -8.87
N ALA A 259 -6.16 17.96 -8.67
CA ALA A 259 -5.00 18.77 -8.32
C ALA A 259 -4.43 18.43 -6.92
N ASP A 260 -5.21 17.76 -6.07
CA ASP A 260 -4.82 17.33 -4.73
C ASP A 260 -4.51 15.83 -4.65
N ASN A 261 -4.55 15.11 -5.77
CA ASN A 261 -4.21 13.70 -5.81
C ASN A 261 -2.81 13.43 -5.22
N ALA A 262 -2.70 12.42 -4.37
CA ALA A 262 -1.44 11.99 -3.81
C ALA A 262 -0.71 11.07 -4.80
N TYR A 263 0.20 11.66 -5.56
CA TYR A 263 1.10 10.97 -6.47
C TYR A 263 2.54 11.11 -6.01
N MET A 264 3.22 9.98 -5.82
CA MET A 264 4.64 9.96 -5.51
C MET A 264 5.46 10.02 -6.81
N HIS A 265 6.25 11.06 -6.98
CA HIS A 265 7.15 11.29 -8.12
C HIS A 265 8.56 10.80 -7.80
N ALA A 266 8.80 9.50 -7.95
CA ALA A 266 10.15 8.95 -7.82
C ALA A 266 11.03 9.38 -9.00
N PRO A 267 12.36 9.44 -8.84
CA PRO A 267 13.29 9.74 -9.94
C PRO A 267 13.12 8.79 -11.13
N GLU A 268 12.78 7.53 -10.85
CA GLU A 268 12.47 6.49 -11.82
C GLU A 268 11.36 5.59 -11.28
N ASN A 269 10.35 5.31 -12.11
CA ASN A 269 9.35 4.30 -11.78
C ASN A 269 9.85 2.91 -12.18
N ARG A 270 10.33 2.17 -11.21
CA ARG A 270 10.89 0.83 -11.43
C ARG A 270 9.84 -0.26 -11.64
N VAL A 271 8.56 0.05 -11.42
CA VAL A 271 7.45 -0.84 -11.77
C VAL A 271 7.41 -1.12 -13.27
N ALA A 272 7.85 -0.16 -14.09
CA ALA A 272 7.99 -0.34 -15.53
C ALA A 272 8.84 -1.57 -15.90
N LEU A 273 9.91 -1.88 -15.15
CA LEU A 273 10.74 -3.07 -15.35
C LEU A 273 9.92 -4.37 -15.23
N ILE A 274 9.07 -4.46 -14.20
CA ILE A 274 8.27 -5.66 -13.90
C ILE A 274 7.32 -5.98 -15.06
N TYR A 275 6.67 -4.95 -15.61
CA TYR A 275 5.63 -5.11 -16.62
C TYR A 275 6.16 -5.12 -18.05
N ASN A 276 7.16 -4.28 -18.36
CA ASN A 276 7.65 -4.08 -19.71
C ASN A 276 8.87 -4.95 -20.02
N ASP A 277 9.89 -4.95 -19.16
CA ASP A 277 11.15 -5.64 -19.43
C ASP A 277 11.11 -7.10 -18.96
N TRP A 278 10.71 -7.35 -17.71
CA TRP A 278 10.57 -8.72 -17.22
C TRP A 278 9.32 -9.40 -17.78
N GLY A 279 8.23 -8.63 -17.93
CA GLY A 279 6.96 -9.19 -18.42
C GLY A 279 6.35 -10.22 -17.47
N ASP A 280 6.59 -10.10 -16.16
CA ASP A 280 6.14 -11.08 -15.16
C ASP A 280 4.63 -11.06 -14.92
N HIS A 281 3.96 -10.03 -15.37
CA HIS A 281 2.52 -9.85 -15.18
C HIS A 281 1.84 -9.38 -16.45
N ARG A 282 0.54 -9.70 -16.57
CA ARG A 282 -0.40 -9.15 -17.55
C ARG A 282 -1.70 -8.78 -16.87
N VAL A 283 -2.44 -7.87 -17.49
CA VAL A 283 -3.71 -7.38 -16.96
C VAL A 283 -4.69 -8.52 -16.75
N GLY A 284 -5.38 -8.51 -15.61
CA GLY A 284 -6.30 -9.55 -15.19
C GLY A 284 -7.56 -9.65 -16.06
N ALA A 285 -8.08 -10.87 -16.19
CA ALA A 285 -9.32 -11.14 -16.89
C ALA A 285 -10.50 -10.39 -16.31
N ASP A 286 -10.49 -10.16 -15.00
CA ASP A 286 -11.57 -9.48 -14.29
C ASP A 286 -11.72 -8.04 -14.76
N ILE A 287 -10.68 -7.21 -14.60
CA ILE A 287 -10.76 -5.80 -14.97
C ILE A 287 -11.02 -5.59 -16.47
N ILE A 288 -10.41 -6.42 -17.31
CA ILE A 288 -10.67 -6.37 -18.77
C ILE A 288 -12.11 -6.74 -19.09
N SER A 289 -12.69 -7.76 -18.43
CA SER A 289 -14.09 -8.16 -18.67
C SER A 289 -15.08 -7.06 -18.32
N TYR A 290 -14.84 -6.37 -17.21
CA TYR A 290 -15.65 -5.21 -16.81
C TYR A 290 -15.51 -4.06 -17.82
N MET A 291 -14.30 -3.63 -18.10
CA MET A 291 -14.06 -2.47 -18.97
C MET A 291 -14.42 -2.74 -20.45
N ASN A 292 -14.29 -3.99 -20.93
CA ASN A 292 -14.76 -4.40 -22.25
C ASN A 292 -16.29 -4.35 -22.33
N GLY A 293 -16.96 -4.93 -21.33
CA GLY A 293 -18.42 -4.97 -21.26
C GLY A 293 -19.03 -3.58 -21.19
N TYR A 294 -18.47 -2.70 -20.40
CA TYR A 294 -18.86 -1.30 -20.26
C TYR A 294 -18.43 -0.42 -21.45
N LYS A 295 -17.62 -0.93 -22.38
CA LYS A 295 -16.98 -0.14 -23.42
C LYS A 295 -16.25 1.08 -22.85
N ASP A 296 -15.62 0.91 -21.69
CA ASP A 296 -15.05 1.98 -20.89
C ASP A 296 -13.92 2.70 -21.63
N PRO A 297 -14.06 4.02 -21.89
CA PRO A 297 -13.03 4.79 -22.59
C PRO A 297 -11.68 4.83 -21.87
N ARG A 298 -11.65 4.72 -20.54
CA ARG A 298 -10.41 4.71 -19.74
C ARG A 298 -9.52 3.51 -20.08
N ARG A 299 -10.10 2.43 -20.60
CA ARG A 299 -9.35 1.22 -21.00
C ARG A 299 -8.20 1.52 -21.96
N ALA A 300 -8.44 2.39 -22.95
CA ALA A 300 -7.45 2.70 -23.99
C ALA A 300 -6.23 3.50 -23.47
N VAL A 301 -6.39 4.19 -22.35
CA VAL A 301 -5.31 4.97 -21.72
C VAL A 301 -4.68 4.25 -20.53
N MET A 302 -5.27 3.16 -20.06
CA MET A 302 -4.76 2.35 -18.96
C MET A 302 -4.01 1.10 -19.44
N PHE A 303 -4.40 0.52 -20.58
CA PHE A 303 -3.92 -0.77 -21.03
C PHE A 303 -3.52 -0.78 -22.52
N THR A 304 -2.48 -1.54 -22.83
CA THR A 304 -2.15 -1.89 -24.22
C THR A 304 -3.11 -2.97 -24.71
N GLN A 305 -3.26 -3.09 -26.03
CA GLN A 305 -3.90 -4.25 -26.62
C GLN A 305 -2.92 -5.42 -26.71
N GLY A 306 -3.42 -6.65 -26.55
CA GLY A 306 -2.70 -7.88 -26.83
C GLY A 306 -3.03 -8.42 -28.23
N THR A 307 -2.34 -9.47 -28.66
CA THR A 307 -2.55 -10.04 -30.00
C THR A 307 -2.65 -11.56 -29.95
N TRP A 308 -3.72 -12.11 -30.51
CA TRP A 308 -3.91 -13.55 -30.66
C TRP A 308 -4.48 -13.90 -32.07
N ASN A 309 -3.88 -14.87 -32.75
CA ASN A 309 -4.32 -15.29 -34.08
C ASN A 309 -4.55 -14.10 -35.05
N LYS A 310 -3.61 -13.15 -35.09
CA LYS A 310 -3.65 -11.92 -35.92
C LYS A 310 -4.80 -10.95 -35.57
N LYS A 311 -5.51 -11.16 -34.48
CA LYS A 311 -6.51 -10.23 -33.96
C LYS A 311 -5.91 -9.49 -32.77
N THR A 312 -6.10 -8.19 -32.74
CA THR A 312 -5.64 -7.31 -31.68
C THR A 312 -6.84 -6.78 -30.92
N ASP A 313 -6.86 -6.94 -29.60
CA ASP A 313 -7.93 -6.51 -28.72
C ASP A 313 -7.42 -6.41 -27.27
N TYR A 314 -8.25 -5.98 -26.34
CA TYR A 314 -7.94 -6.01 -24.92
C TYR A 314 -8.25 -7.40 -24.37
N TYR A 315 -7.20 -8.18 -24.14
CA TYR A 315 -7.28 -9.54 -23.61
C TYR A 315 -6.75 -9.57 -22.18
N GLY A 316 -7.60 -9.95 -21.22
CA GLY A 316 -7.20 -10.16 -19.83
C GLY A 316 -6.78 -11.61 -19.57
N MET A 317 -5.78 -11.82 -18.71
CA MET A 317 -5.29 -13.13 -18.31
C MET A 317 -6.00 -13.60 -17.02
N ARG A 318 -6.42 -14.87 -16.97
CA ARG A 318 -7.04 -15.44 -15.75
C ARG A 318 -6.02 -15.56 -14.61
N ILE A 319 -6.49 -15.23 -13.41
CA ILE A 319 -5.70 -15.31 -12.19
C ILE A 319 -5.60 -16.75 -11.70
N GLY A 320 -4.45 -17.12 -11.12
CA GLY A 320 -4.20 -18.45 -10.62
C GLY A 320 -4.00 -19.49 -11.72
N THR A 321 -3.59 -19.09 -12.93
CA THR A 321 -3.19 -20.01 -13.99
C THR A 321 -1.80 -20.57 -13.75
N ASP A 322 -1.48 -21.69 -14.38
CA ASP A 322 -0.12 -22.28 -14.43
C ASP A 322 0.42 -22.16 -15.85
N PRO A 323 1.02 -21.03 -16.24
CA PRO A 323 1.52 -20.81 -17.60
C PRO A 323 2.57 -21.84 -17.99
N THR A 324 2.54 -22.27 -19.24
CA THR A 324 3.53 -23.21 -19.83
C THR A 324 4.50 -22.52 -20.79
N ASN A 325 4.23 -21.25 -21.14
CA ASN A 325 5.05 -20.46 -22.06
C ASN A 325 4.89 -18.97 -21.77
N LYS A 326 5.84 -18.40 -21.05
CA LYS A 326 5.84 -16.97 -20.68
C LYS A 326 5.75 -16.05 -21.90
N SER A 327 6.51 -16.31 -22.96
CA SER A 327 6.53 -15.46 -24.16
C SER A 327 5.16 -15.41 -24.84
N ALA A 328 4.43 -16.52 -24.87
CA ALA A 328 3.07 -16.57 -25.40
C ALA A 328 2.11 -15.74 -24.53
N MET A 329 2.22 -15.81 -23.18
CA MET A 329 1.41 -15.00 -22.28
C MET A 329 1.69 -13.50 -22.50
N VAL A 330 2.96 -13.13 -22.54
CA VAL A 330 3.42 -11.74 -22.72
C VAL A 330 2.91 -11.13 -24.02
N SER A 331 2.88 -11.87 -25.11
CA SER A 331 2.44 -11.37 -26.43
C SER A 331 0.92 -11.35 -26.60
N THR A 332 0.21 -12.24 -25.91
CA THR A 332 -1.23 -12.42 -26.09
C THR A 332 -2.06 -11.46 -25.25
N TYR A 333 -1.69 -11.28 -23.99
CA TYR A 333 -2.52 -10.53 -23.05
C TYR A 333 -2.10 -9.06 -22.92
N SER A 334 -3.06 -8.21 -22.60
CA SER A 334 -2.90 -6.77 -22.37
C SER A 334 -1.91 -6.48 -21.25
N ASN A 335 -1.14 -5.39 -21.40
CA ASN A 335 -0.25 -4.90 -20.38
C ASN A 335 -0.73 -3.57 -19.83
N GLN A 336 -0.34 -3.24 -18.60
CA GLN A 336 -0.51 -1.90 -18.04
C GLN A 336 0.35 -0.91 -18.82
N ILE A 337 -0.21 0.28 -19.11
CA ILE A 337 0.56 1.41 -19.62
C ILE A 337 1.26 2.07 -18.44
N VAL A 338 2.55 1.84 -18.34
CA VAL A 338 3.45 2.43 -17.33
C VAL A 338 4.84 2.59 -17.93
N ASP A 339 5.48 3.71 -17.62
CA ASP A 339 6.87 3.98 -18.02
C ASP A 339 7.71 4.47 -16.82
N SER A 340 8.99 4.71 -17.04
CA SER A 340 9.92 5.15 -16.00
C SER A 340 9.62 6.55 -15.44
N LYS A 341 8.69 7.30 -16.02
CA LYS A 341 8.27 8.65 -15.56
C LYS A 341 6.89 8.64 -14.92
N SER A 342 6.14 7.56 -15.03
CA SER A 342 4.81 7.43 -14.44
C SER A 342 4.90 7.58 -12.92
N PRO A 343 4.07 8.41 -12.26
CA PRO A 343 4.06 8.52 -10.81
C PRO A 343 3.39 7.31 -10.16
N TYR A 344 3.68 7.10 -8.87
CA TYR A 344 3.01 6.08 -8.06
C TYR A 344 1.76 6.69 -7.41
N LEU A 345 0.60 6.13 -7.70
CA LEU A 345 -0.64 6.53 -7.05
C LEU A 345 -0.66 6.07 -5.58
N TRP A 346 -1.00 6.98 -4.65
CA TRP A 346 -1.30 6.66 -3.25
C TRP A 346 -2.79 6.77 -2.95
N MET A 347 -3.41 7.87 -3.43
CA MET A 347 -4.83 8.17 -3.27
C MET A 347 -5.26 9.25 -4.25
N ASN A 348 -6.42 9.08 -4.88
CA ASN A 348 -6.97 10.07 -5.79
C ASN A 348 -8.33 10.60 -5.35
N ALA A 349 -8.73 11.74 -5.92
CA ALA A 349 -10.01 12.39 -5.64
C ALA A 349 -11.21 11.51 -6.00
N ALA A 350 -11.07 10.67 -7.01
CA ALA A 350 -12.10 9.72 -7.39
C ALA A 350 -12.38 8.72 -6.28
N GLU A 351 -11.34 8.11 -5.69
CA GLU A 351 -11.47 7.20 -4.55
C GLU A 351 -12.20 7.86 -3.40
N VAL A 352 -11.70 9.02 -2.96
CA VAL A 352 -12.24 9.75 -1.81
C VAL A 352 -13.71 10.11 -2.03
N THR A 353 -14.06 10.49 -3.26
CA THR A 353 -15.44 10.81 -3.62
C THR A 353 -16.33 9.56 -3.66
N PHE A 354 -15.82 8.39 -4.07
CA PHE A 354 -16.54 7.11 -3.95
C PHE A 354 -16.74 6.68 -2.50
N LEU A 355 -15.75 6.88 -1.60
CA LEU A 355 -15.92 6.62 -0.17
C LEU A 355 -17.03 7.50 0.43
N ARG A 356 -17.11 8.78 0.02
CA ARG A 356 -18.19 9.69 0.39
C ARG A 356 -19.54 9.23 -0.19
N ALA A 357 -19.58 8.76 -1.44
CA ALA A 357 -20.78 8.23 -2.06
C ALA A 357 -21.34 7.03 -1.28
N GLU A 358 -20.47 6.10 -0.85
CA GLU A 358 -20.86 4.99 0.00
C GLU A 358 -21.38 5.46 1.38
N GLY A 359 -20.67 6.41 2.03
CA GLY A 359 -21.13 6.99 3.29
C GLY A 359 -22.51 7.65 3.16
N ALA A 360 -22.74 8.42 2.10
CA ALA A 360 -24.04 9.04 1.81
C ALA A 360 -25.13 7.99 1.54
N LEU A 361 -24.81 6.90 0.83
CA LEU A 361 -25.72 5.78 0.61
C LEU A 361 -26.13 5.09 1.93
N ARG A 362 -25.24 5.11 2.94
CA ARG A 362 -25.50 4.64 4.30
C ARG A 362 -26.24 5.66 5.19
N GLY A 363 -26.55 6.85 4.66
CA GLY A 363 -27.22 7.93 5.40
C GLY A 363 -26.29 8.78 6.29
N TRP A 364 -24.97 8.79 5.99
CA TRP A 364 -23.98 9.61 6.71
C TRP A 364 -23.85 11.00 6.08
N ALA A 365 -23.41 12.00 6.88
CA ALA A 365 -23.22 13.39 6.42
C ALA A 365 -21.93 13.55 5.61
N MET A 366 -22.01 13.25 4.30
CA MET A 366 -20.85 13.21 3.39
C MET A 366 -20.72 14.46 2.48
N GLN A 367 -21.43 15.56 2.81
CA GLN A 367 -21.44 16.80 2.02
C GLN A 367 -21.82 16.58 0.54
N GLY A 368 -22.86 15.80 0.31
CA GLY A 368 -23.43 15.49 -0.99
C GLY A 368 -24.30 14.24 -0.92
N ASP A 369 -25.22 14.08 -1.85
CA ASP A 369 -25.99 12.85 -1.94
C ASP A 369 -25.23 11.75 -2.70
N ALA A 370 -25.66 10.50 -2.50
CA ALA A 370 -24.92 9.33 -2.98
C ALA A 370 -24.80 9.30 -4.51
N LYS A 371 -25.86 9.70 -5.24
CA LYS A 371 -25.85 9.70 -6.71
C LYS A 371 -24.89 10.75 -7.25
N ASP A 372 -24.99 11.99 -6.77
CA ASP A 372 -24.15 13.10 -7.26
C ASP A 372 -22.67 12.85 -6.97
N LEU A 373 -22.36 12.29 -5.79
CA LEU A 373 -21.01 11.89 -5.43
C LEU A 373 -20.49 10.73 -6.31
N TYR A 374 -21.33 9.72 -6.58
CA TYR A 374 -20.99 8.64 -7.50
C TYR A 374 -20.66 9.15 -8.91
N GLU A 375 -21.52 9.99 -9.47
CA GLU A 375 -21.33 10.56 -10.79
C GLU A 375 -20.10 11.48 -10.83
N LYS A 376 -19.89 12.31 -9.79
CA LYS A 376 -18.69 13.16 -9.66
C LYS A 376 -17.43 12.30 -9.62
N ALA A 377 -17.41 11.21 -8.87
CA ALA A 377 -16.24 10.32 -8.76
C ALA A 377 -15.85 9.70 -10.11
N ILE A 378 -16.84 9.31 -10.93
CA ILE A 378 -16.59 8.82 -12.29
C ILE A 378 -15.97 9.93 -13.16
N ARG A 379 -16.53 11.15 -13.15
CA ARG A 379 -15.98 12.28 -13.90
C ARG A 379 -14.55 12.59 -13.50
N LEU A 380 -14.23 12.60 -12.20
CA LEU A 380 -12.86 12.75 -11.68
C LEU A 380 -11.91 11.66 -12.20
N SER A 381 -12.37 10.39 -12.21
CA SER A 381 -11.57 9.30 -12.75
C SER A 381 -11.32 9.41 -14.26
N PHE A 382 -12.30 9.88 -15.04
CA PHE A 382 -12.11 10.13 -16.46
C PHE A 382 -11.12 11.27 -16.71
N GLU A 383 -11.28 12.38 -16.00
CA GLU A 383 -10.40 13.55 -16.09
C GLU A 383 -8.96 13.18 -15.71
N GLU A 384 -8.75 12.50 -14.58
CA GLU A 384 -7.44 12.02 -14.12
C GLU A 384 -6.72 11.18 -15.17
N ARG A 385 -7.46 10.30 -15.88
CA ARG A 385 -6.93 9.44 -16.94
C ARG A 385 -6.84 10.13 -18.32
N GLY A 386 -7.33 11.36 -18.46
CA GLY A 386 -7.41 12.03 -19.73
C GLY A 386 -8.40 11.36 -20.72
N ALA A 387 -9.37 10.60 -20.21
CA ALA A 387 -10.40 9.96 -21.00
C ALA A 387 -11.60 10.92 -21.19
N THR A 388 -12.31 10.80 -22.31
CA THR A 388 -13.49 11.60 -22.63
C THR A 388 -14.77 10.75 -22.63
N GLY A 389 -15.94 11.41 -22.60
CA GLY A 389 -17.23 10.72 -22.70
C GLY A 389 -17.83 10.29 -21.36
N ALA A 390 -17.41 10.85 -20.24
CA ALA A 390 -17.93 10.53 -18.91
C ALA A 390 -19.46 10.67 -18.81
N ASP A 391 -20.05 11.74 -19.36
CA ASP A 391 -21.50 11.96 -19.27
C ASP A 391 -22.30 10.93 -20.07
N THR A 392 -21.82 10.50 -21.23
CA THR A 392 -22.44 9.40 -21.98
C THR A 392 -22.29 8.07 -21.22
N TYR A 393 -21.13 7.82 -20.63
CA TYR A 393 -20.87 6.63 -19.83
C TYR A 393 -21.82 6.54 -18.62
N LEU A 394 -22.06 7.65 -17.92
CA LEU A 394 -22.94 7.73 -16.75
C LEU A 394 -24.40 7.41 -17.05
N THR A 395 -24.87 7.59 -18.29
CA THR A 395 -26.26 7.31 -18.69
C THR A 395 -26.47 5.89 -19.19
N ASP A 396 -25.42 5.06 -19.25
CA ASP A 396 -25.52 3.69 -19.75
C ASP A 396 -26.15 2.74 -18.71
N ALA A 397 -27.42 2.47 -18.93
CA ALA A 397 -28.23 1.55 -18.12
C ALA A 397 -28.32 0.13 -18.72
N VAL A 398 -27.54 -0.18 -19.77
CA VAL A 398 -27.64 -1.44 -20.53
C VAL A 398 -26.35 -2.26 -20.48
N SER A 399 -25.19 -1.61 -20.62
CA SER A 399 -23.90 -2.29 -20.62
C SER A 399 -23.60 -2.92 -19.25
N THR A 400 -23.14 -4.17 -19.29
CA THR A 400 -22.74 -4.96 -18.11
C THR A 400 -21.37 -5.57 -18.35
N PRO A 401 -20.66 -6.04 -17.33
CA PRO A 401 -19.42 -6.80 -17.54
C PRO A 401 -19.61 -7.92 -18.55
N GLN A 402 -18.67 -8.07 -19.49
CA GLN A 402 -18.80 -9.13 -20.48
C GLN A 402 -18.41 -10.48 -19.90
N LYS A 403 -18.97 -11.53 -20.46
CA LYS A 403 -18.51 -12.90 -20.21
C LYS A 403 -17.04 -13.01 -20.65
N TYR A 404 -16.18 -13.51 -19.77
CA TYR A 404 -14.79 -13.71 -20.13
C TYR A 404 -14.63 -14.80 -21.18
N THR A 405 -13.97 -14.48 -22.26
CA THR A 405 -13.56 -15.42 -23.33
C THR A 405 -12.03 -15.39 -23.42
N ASP A 406 -11.41 -16.51 -23.08
CA ASP A 406 -9.97 -16.65 -23.17
C ASP A 406 -9.55 -16.70 -24.65
N PRO A 407 -8.66 -15.81 -25.13
CA PRO A 407 -8.20 -15.85 -26.52
C PRO A 407 -7.53 -17.18 -26.87
N MET A 408 -6.85 -17.82 -25.89
CA MET A 408 -6.21 -19.12 -26.08
C MET A 408 -7.16 -20.32 -25.91
N GLY A 409 -8.40 -20.07 -25.47
CA GLY A 409 -9.46 -21.09 -25.38
C GLY A 409 -9.46 -21.96 -24.12
N ASN A 410 -8.52 -21.76 -23.18
CA ASN A 410 -8.31 -22.68 -22.06
C ASN A 410 -9.23 -22.41 -20.85
N TYR A 411 -9.55 -21.13 -20.58
CA TYR A 411 -10.10 -20.71 -19.29
C TYR A 411 -11.34 -19.81 -19.39
N SER A 412 -12.07 -19.90 -20.51
CA SER A 412 -13.30 -19.12 -20.73
C SER A 412 -14.38 -19.44 -19.68
N MET A 413 -15.19 -18.43 -19.33
CA MET A 413 -16.31 -18.57 -18.41
C MET A 413 -17.62 -18.72 -19.17
N GLN A 414 -18.64 -19.32 -18.53
CA GLN A 414 -19.97 -19.49 -19.15
C GLN A 414 -20.87 -18.25 -18.97
N ALA A 415 -20.63 -17.47 -17.91
CA ALA A 415 -21.39 -16.27 -17.59
C ALA A 415 -20.45 -15.12 -17.20
N PRO A 416 -20.91 -13.86 -17.26
CA PRO A 416 -20.16 -12.73 -16.68
C PRO A 416 -20.09 -12.85 -15.17
N ALA A 417 -19.09 -12.20 -14.55
CA ALA A 417 -18.94 -12.19 -13.10
C ALA A 417 -20.08 -11.40 -12.42
N SER A 418 -20.59 -10.35 -13.07
CA SER A 418 -21.70 -9.52 -12.61
C SER A 418 -22.58 -9.10 -13.78
N THR A 419 -23.81 -8.68 -13.45
CA THR A 419 -24.76 -8.06 -14.38
C THR A 419 -25.04 -6.60 -14.05
N ILE A 420 -24.24 -6.00 -13.16
CA ILE A 420 -24.42 -4.61 -12.73
C ILE A 420 -24.15 -3.64 -13.89
N THR A 421 -25.01 -2.65 -14.03
CA THR A 421 -24.89 -1.57 -15.04
C THR A 421 -24.17 -0.37 -14.45
N ILE A 422 -23.87 0.63 -15.29
CA ILE A 422 -23.17 1.85 -14.89
C ILE A 422 -24.13 2.88 -14.30
N ALA A 423 -25.25 3.16 -15.01
CA ALA A 423 -26.19 4.19 -14.60
C ALA A 423 -26.77 3.93 -13.20
N TRP A 424 -26.87 5.00 -12.41
CA TRP A 424 -27.45 4.95 -11.07
C TRP A 424 -28.90 4.45 -11.11
N GLU A 425 -29.25 3.53 -10.23
CA GLU A 425 -30.61 3.02 -10.10
C GLU A 425 -31.43 3.87 -9.14
N ALA A 426 -32.59 4.34 -9.61
CA ALA A 426 -33.50 5.16 -8.82
C ALA A 426 -34.31 4.32 -7.84
N GLY A 427 -34.58 4.85 -6.66
CA GLY A 427 -35.35 4.20 -5.60
C GLY A 427 -34.57 4.07 -4.30
N ASP A 428 -35.25 3.57 -3.27
CA ASP A 428 -34.70 3.49 -1.90
C ASP A 428 -35.02 2.17 -1.20
N THR A 429 -35.20 1.09 -1.96
CA THR A 429 -35.31 -0.26 -1.40
C THR A 429 -33.95 -0.82 -1.02
N ASP A 430 -33.90 -1.81 -0.13
CA ASP A 430 -32.64 -2.48 0.22
C ASP A 430 -31.93 -3.07 -1.01
N ALA A 431 -32.69 -3.63 -1.96
CA ALA A 431 -32.14 -4.16 -3.21
C ALA A 431 -31.50 -3.05 -4.08
N VAL A 432 -32.17 -1.89 -4.20
CA VAL A 432 -31.63 -0.74 -4.95
C VAL A 432 -30.40 -0.18 -4.27
N ARG A 433 -30.39 -0.07 -2.95
CA ARG A 433 -29.21 0.35 -2.18
C ARG A 433 -28.04 -0.62 -2.37
N GLU A 434 -28.29 -1.92 -2.35
CA GLU A 434 -27.25 -2.93 -2.59
C GLU A 434 -26.70 -2.88 -4.03
N HIS A 435 -27.57 -2.73 -5.04
CA HIS A 435 -27.13 -2.53 -6.43
C HIS A 435 -26.30 -1.25 -6.60
N ASN A 436 -26.68 -0.17 -5.95
CA ASN A 436 -25.90 1.07 -6.02
C ASN A 436 -24.58 0.98 -5.25
N LEU A 437 -24.54 0.21 -4.16
CA LEU A 437 -23.27 -0.13 -3.51
C LEU A 437 -22.35 -0.92 -4.43
N GLU A 438 -22.86 -1.93 -5.15
CA GLU A 438 -22.08 -2.66 -6.15
C GLU A 438 -21.54 -1.73 -7.24
N ARG A 439 -22.34 -0.75 -7.71
CA ARG A 439 -21.89 0.28 -8.69
C ARG A 439 -20.77 1.15 -8.13
N ILE A 440 -20.94 1.67 -6.92
CA ILE A 440 -19.95 2.51 -6.25
C ILE A 440 -18.61 1.77 -6.14
N ILE A 441 -18.63 0.56 -5.59
CA ILE A 441 -17.39 -0.20 -5.35
C ILE A 441 -16.75 -0.66 -6.67
N THR A 442 -17.56 -1.06 -7.66
CA THR A 442 -17.04 -1.43 -8.99
C THR A 442 -16.36 -0.27 -9.69
N GLN A 443 -16.95 0.93 -9.67
CA GLN A 443 -16.36 2.10 -10.29
C GLN A 443 -15.16 2.64 -9.48
N LYS A 444 -15.20 2.56 -8.14
CA LYS A 444 -14.04 2.81 -7.29
C LYS A 444 -12.89 1.89 -7.66
N TRP A 445 -13.15 0.58 -7.78
CA TRP A 445 -12.17 -0.42 -8.14
C TRP A 445 -11.47 -0.10 -9.50
N ILE A 446 -12.23 0.34 -10.52
CA ILE A 446 -11.63 0.78 -11.78
C ILE A 446 -10.78 2.04 -11.58
N ALA A 447 -11.26 3.01 -10.79
CA ALA A 447 -10.60 4.31 -10.59
C ALA A 447 -9.26 4.20 -9.84
N ILE A 448 -9.17 3.31 -8.83
CA ILE A 448 -7.97 3.16 -7.98
C ILE A 448 -6.92 2.22 -8.56
N PHE A 449 -7.12 1.64 -9.76
CA PHE A 449 -6.09 0.84 -10.40
C PHE A 449 -4.76 1.62 -10.47
N PRO A 450 -3.60 1.08 -10.04
CA PRO A 450 -3.30 -0.32 -9.71
C PRO A 450 -3.15 -0.62 -8.19
N LEU A 451 -3.87 0.06 -7.30
CA LEU A 451 -3.77 -0.14 -5.84
C LEU A 451 -4.38 -1.49 -5.41
N GLY A 452 -3.63 -2.57 -5.60
CA GLY A 452 -4.13 -3.93 -5.41
C GLY A 452 -4.54 -4.27 -3.98
N ILE A 453 -3.74 -3.90 -2.98
CA ILE A 453 -4.06 -4.14 -1.56
C ILE A 453 -5.34 -3.38 -1.15
N GLU A 454 -5.50 -2.13 -1.59
CA GLU A 454 -6.71 -1.34 -1.32
C GLU A 454 -7.95 -2.01 -1.95
N ALA A 455 -7.86 -2.36 -3.23
CA ALA A 455 -8.95 -2.99 -3.96
C ALA A 455 -9.32 -4.38 -3.40
N TRP A 456 -8.33 -5.18 -2.99
CA TRP A 456 -8.56 -6.45 -2.33
C TRP A 456 -9.20 -6.28 -0.95
N SER A 457 -8.84 -5.26 -0.21
CA SER A 457 -9.46 -4.94 1.09
C SER A 457 -10.93 -4.54 0.92
N GLU A 458 -11.26 -3.76 -0.10
CA GLU A 458 -12.65 -3.42 -0.43
C GLU A 458 -13.47 -4.63 -0.88
N TYR A 459 -12.88 -5.50 -1.71
CA TYR A 459 -13.51 -6.77 -2.10
C TYR A 459 -13.83 -7.65 -0.88
N ARG A 460 -12.89 -7.81 0.05
CA ARG A 460 -13.11 -8.59 1.29
C ARG A 460 -14.19 -7.98 2.18
N ARG A 461 -14.26 -6.64 2.22
CA ARG A 461 -15.23 -5.91 3.03
C ARG A 461 -16.64 -5.97 2.46
N THR A 462 -16.81 -5.83 1.14
CA THR A 462 -18.10 -5.62 0.49
C THR A 462 -18.58 -6.79 -0.36
N GLY A 463 -17.68 -7.67 -0.80
CA GLY A 463 -17.95 -8.69 -1.82
C GLY A 463 -17.93 -8.14 -3.26
N TYR A 464 -17.57 -6.87 -3.46
CA TYR A 464 -17.57 -6.20 -4.76
C TYR A 464 -16.17 -5.67 -5.14
N PRO A 465 -15.86 -5.56 -6.45
CA PRO A 465 -16.65 -6.10 -7.55
C PRO A 465 -16.72 -7.62 -7.48
N ARG A 466 -17.67 -8.23 -8.14
CA ARG A 466 -17.71 -9.69 -8.24
C ARG A 466 -16.57 -10.15 -9.13
N LEU A 467 -15.68 -10.98 -8.58
CA LEU A 467 -14.48 -11.46 -9.27
C LEU A 467 -14.66 -12.90 -9.77
N LEU A 468 -13.91 -13.23 -10.82
CA LEU A 468 -13.81 -14.59 -11.31
C LEU A 468 -12.99 -15.44 -10.31
N PRO A 469 -13.37 -16.70 -10.02
CA PRO A 469 -12.59 -17.55 -9.13
C PRO A 469 -11.20 -17.81 -9.73
N ALA A 470 -10.17 -17.94 -8.90
CA ALA A 470 -8.85 -18.37 -9.39
C ALA A 470 -8.95 -19.73 -10.12
N VAL A 471 -8.13 -19.90 -11.17
CA VAL A 471 -8.15 -21.15 -11.97
C VAL A 471 -7.68 -22.34 -11.15
N GLU A 472 -6.55 -22.21 -10.48
CA GLU A 472 -5.95 -23.23 -9.62
C GLU A 472 -6.09 -22.84 -8.14
N ASN A 473 -6.41 -23.82 -7.31
CA ASN A 473 -6.39 -23.70 -5.87
C ASN A 473 -5.49 -24.80 -5.27
N LYS A 474 -4.28 -24.40 -4.91
CA LYS A 474 -3.25 -25.28 -4.33
C LYS A 474 -3.15 -25.17 -2.81
N SER A 475 -4.17 -24.59 -2.16
CA SER A 475 -4.21 -24.39 -0.70
C SER A 475 -4.54 -25.64 0.13
N ALA A 476 -4.56 -26.83 -0.48
CA ALA A 476 -5.01 -28.07 0.18
C ALA A 476 -6.39 -27.95 0.86
N GLY A 477 -7.31 -27.17 0.27
CA GLY A 477 -8.68 -26.99 0.76
C GLY A 477 -8.86 -25.92 1.85
N THR A 478 -7.80 -25.19 2.21
CA THR A 478 -7.92 -24.13 3.23
C THR A 478 -8.59 -22.87 2.69
N VAL A 479 -8.52 -22.59 1.37
CA VAL A 479 -9.17 -21.44 0.73
C VAL A 479 -10.45 -21.86 0.03
N ASN A 480 -11.54 -21.18 0.32
CA ASN A 480 -12.77 -21.30 -0.44
C ASN A 480 -12.64 -20.49 -1.74
N VAL A 481 -12.72 -21.16 -2.89
CA VAL A 481 -12.56 -20.54 -4.22
C VAL A 481 -13.57 -19.44 -4.51
N LYS A 482 -14.76 -19.49 -3.89
CA LYS A 482 -15.79 -18.44 -4.06
C LYS A 482 -15.38 -17.11 -3.45
N TYR A 483 -14.67 -17.15 -2.32
CA TYR A 483 -14.30 -15.96 -1.56
C TYR A 483 -12.82 -15.56 -1.73
N GLY A 484 -12.00 -16.45 -2.30
CA GLY A 484 -10.56 -16.23 -2.46
C GLY A 484 -9.80 -16.14 -1.12
N ALA A 485 -8.57 -15.65 -1.18
CA ALA A 485 -7.76 -15.40 0.01
C ALA A 485 -8.36 -14.25 0.84
N ARG A 486 -8.43 -14.46 2.15
CA ARG A 486 -8.97 -13.47 3.10
C ARG A 486 -7.89 -12.74 3.88
N ARG A 487 -6.70 -13.29 3.94
CA ARG A 487 -5.47 -12.73 4.51
C ARG A 487 -4.24 -13.45 3.94
N ILE A 488 -3.06 -12.98 4.27
CA ILE A 488 -1.79 -13.69 4.04
C ILE A 488 -1.35 -14.29 5.37
N PRO A 489 -0.85 -15.55 5.41
CA PRO A 489 -0.31 -16.14 6.63
C PRO A 489 0.98 -15.44 7.04
N TYR A 490 1.33 -15.51 8.32
CA TYR A 490 2.59 -14.97 8.82
C TYR A 490 3.78 -15.74 8.25
N PRO A 491 4.92 -15.06 8.06
CA PRO A 491 6.14 -15.69 7.55
C PRO A 491 6.78 -16.63 8.56
N SER A 492 7.59 -17.57 8.07
CA SER A 492 8.28 -18.58 8.90
C SER A 492 9.22 -17.98 9.95
N GLU A 493 9.75 -16.81 9.69
CA GLU A 493 10.61 -16.05 10.60
C GLU A 493 9.90 -15.73 11.92
N GLU A 494 8.62 -15.36 11.87
CA GLU A 494 7.83 -15.08 13.08
C GLU A 494 7.65 -16.35 13.96
N TYR A 495 7.54 -17.54 13.33
CA TYR A 495 7.46 -18.80 14.07
C TYR A 495 8.77 -19.17 14.77
N THR A 496 9.91 -18.70 14.28
CA THR A 496 11.24 -18.99 14.83
C THR A 496 11.78 -17.90 15.76
N GLU A 497 11.51 -16.64 15.42
CA GLU A 497 12.10 -15.48 16.09
C GLU A 497 11.18 -14.85 17.13
N ASN A 498 9.84 -14.94 16.95
CA ASN A 498 8.84 -14.35 17.83
C ASN A 498 7.69 -15.33 18.20
N PRO A 499 7.95 -16.59 18.53
CA PRO A 499 6.94 -17.65 18.61
C PRO A 499 5.86 -17.39 19.69
N VAL A 500 6.22 -16.77 20.81
CA VAL A 500 5.29 -16.51 21.93
C VAL A 500 4.22 -15.50 21.50
N HIS A 501 4.64 -14.34 21.01
CA HIS A 501 3.71 -13.30 20.59
C HIS A 501 2.98 -13.64 19.30
N LEU A 502 3.60 -14.41 18.41
CA LEU A 502 2.90 -14.96 17.25
C LEU A 502 1.75 -15.88 17.68
N GLN A 503 1.94 -16.74 18.69
CA GLN A 503 0.87 -17.62 19.19
C GLN A 503 -0.28 -16.81 19.81
N GLU A 504 0.01 -15.70 20.48
CA GLU A 504 -1.01 -14.74 20.95
C GLU A 504 -1.78 -14.13 19.77
N ALA A 505 -1.08 -13.69 18.72
CA ALA A 505 -1.69 -13.15 17.50
C ALA A 505 -2.59 -14.20 16.79
N ILE A 506 -2.11 -15.45 16.68
CA ILE A 506 -2.90 -16.55 16.10
C ILE A 506 -4.16 -16.83 16.94
N SER A 507 -4.09 -16.68 18.26
CA SER A 507 -5.27 -16.80 19.14
C SER A 507 -6.30 -15.72 18.85
N MET A 508 -5.89 -14.49 18.50
CA MET A 508 -6.78 -13.41 18.04
C MET A 508 -7.44 -13.74 16.68
N LEU A 509 -6.89 -14.67 15.91
CA LEU A 509 -7.42 -15.22 14.65
C LEU A 509 -8.24 -16.51 14.87
N ASN A 510 -8.82 -16.73 16.05
CA ASN A 510 -9.53 -17.95 16.42
C ASN A 510 -8.65 -19.23 16.31
N GLY A 511 -7.36 -19.08 16.58
CA GLY A 511 -6.39 -20.17 16.64
C GLY A 511 -5.90 -20.69 15.29
N ARG A 512 -6.10 -19.98 14.19
CA ARG A 512 -5.68 -20.43 12.85
C ARG A 512 -4.96 -19.34 12.05
N ASP A 513 -3.70 -19.56 11.73
CA ASP A 513 -2.95 -18.77 10.76
C ASP A 513 -3.14 -19.34 9.35
N THR A 514 -4.25 -18.99 8.70
CA THR A 514 -4.57 -19.48 7.35
C THR A 514 -5.05 -18.36 6.45
N VAL A 515 -4.86 -18.51 5.14
CA VAL A 515 -5.33 -17.57 4.10
C VAL A 515 -6.86 -17.46 3.99
N SER A 516 -7.61 -18.33 4.67
CA SER A 516 -9.08 -18.35 4.62
C SER A 516 -9.75 -17.53 5.71
N TYR A 517 -9.01 -17.06 6.71
CA TYR A 517 -9.59 -16.37 7.86
C TYR A 517 -9.47 -14.83 7.75
N THR A 518 -10.53 -14.10 8.10
CA THR A 518 -10.53 -12.63 8.20
C THR A 518 -11.33 -12.17 9.41
N HIS A 519 -10.86 -11.09 10.06
CA HIS A 519 -11.63 -10.39 11.10
C HIS A 519 -12.71 -9.45 10.53
N LEU A 520 -12.55 -9.01 9.28
CA LEU A 520 -13.50 -8.10 8.62
C LEU A 520 -14.66 -8.91 8.00
N ARG A 521 -15.54 -9.49 8.84
CA ARG A 521 -16.71 -10.25 8.40
C ARG A 521 -17.83 -9.31 8.00
N ALA A 522 -18.01 -9.08 6.70
CA ALA A 522 -19.22 -8.41 6.22
C ALA A 522 -20.15 -9.34 5.42
N HIS A 523 -19.64 -10.37 4.72
CA HIS A 523 -20.40 -11.15 3.75
C HIS A 523 -20.35 -12.68 3.89
N GLU A 524 -19.79 -13.25 4.96
CA GLU A 524 -19.81 -14.70 5.16
C GLU A 524 -21.18 -15.26 5.63
N THR A 525 -22.15 -14.37 5.90
CA THR A 525 -23.46 -14.72 6.46
C THR A 525 -24.67 -14.45 5.55
N LYS A 526 -24.44 -14.11 4.27
CA LYS A 526 -25.55 -13.96 3.30
C LYS A 526 -25.50 -15.00 2.20
#